data_f08073d78e6cd8ec14a82eeff1be6b5b
#
_entry.id   f08073d78e6cd8ec14a82eeff1be6b5b
#
_cell.length_a   1.000
_cell.length_b   1.000
_cell.length_c   1.000
_cell.angle_alpha   90.00
_cell.angle_beta   90.00
_cell.angle_gamma   90.00
#
_symmetry.space_group_name_H-M   'P 1'
#
loop_
_entity.id
_entity.type
_entity.pdbx_description
1 polymer ?
#
loop_
_entity_poly.entity_id
_entity_poly.type
_entity_poly.pdbx_seq_one_letter_code
_entity_poly.pdbx_strand_id
1 'polypeptide(L)'
;MKIQIPEYIQVLIDLLNQNHYNAYVVGGAIRNALLGLPIHDYDLTTDATPDEMLQVFSSYRLFKTGIQHGTITVLSDGQPVEITTFRSENTYEDHRHPSTVSFSSNIEEDCKRRDFTINALCYNKSEGLIDFFGGIEDLQHKIIRCIGNANERI
;
A
#
# COMPACT_ATOMS: atom_id res chain seq x y z
N MET A 1 -9.44 -5.55 -15.53
CA MET A 1 -9.70 -4.11 -15.51
C MET A 1 -8.37 -3.36 -15.44
N LYS A 2 -8.25 -2.34 -16.25
CA LYS A 2 -7.02 -1.57 -16.35
C LYS A 2 -7.20 -0.22 -15.65
N ILE A 3 -6.36 0.06 -14.66
CA ILE A 3 -6.37 1.31 -13.93
C ILE A 3 -5.23 2.17 -14.45
N GLN A 4 -5.49 3.45 -14.67
CA GLN A 4 -4.47 4.37 -15.14
C GLN A 4 -3.63 4.88 -13.98
N ILE A 5 -2.33 4.65 -14.05
CA ILE A 5 -1.38 5.08 -13.03
C ILE A 5 -0.59 6.27 -13.59
N PRO A 6 -0.55 7.42 -12.90
CA PRO A 6 0.25 8.55 -13.37
C PRO A 6 1.73 8.19 -13.48
N GLU A 7 2.42 8.86 -14.40
CA GLU A 7 3.84 8.60 -14.64
C GLU A 7 4.68 8.79 -13.38
N TYR A 8 4.38 9.81 -12.56
CA TYR A 8 5.17 10.08 -11.36
C TYR A 8 5.05 8.97 -10.31
N ILE A 9 4.01 8.14 -10.40
CA ILE A 9 3.83 6.94 -9.57
C ILE A 9 4.46 5.73 -10.26
N GLN A 10 4.20 5.55 -11.56
CA GLN A 10 4.70 4.38 -12.29
C GLN A 10 6.22 4.32 -12.29
N VAL A 11 6.89 5.47 -12.37
CA VAL A 11 8.36 5.49 -12.35
C VAL A 11 8.92 4.93 -11.04
N LEU A 12 8.23 5.14 -9.93
CA LEU A 12 8.65 4.61 -8.63
C LEU A 12 8.48 3.09 -8.57
N ILE A 13 7.36 2.60 -9.09
CA ILE A 13 7.11 1.17 -9.18
C ILE A 13 8.14 0.50 -10.08
N ASP A 14 8.42 1.10 -11.23
CA ASP A 14 9.41 0.57 -12.17
C ASP A 14 10.80 0.51 -11.54
N LEU A 15 11.18 1.52 -10.78
CA LEU A 15 12.47 1.56 -10.12
C LEU A 15 12.62 0.47 -9.06
N LEU A 16 11.56 0.23 -8.30
CA LEU A 16 11.53 -0.88 -7.35
C LEU A 16 11.64 -2.22 -8.09
N ASN A 17 10.89 -2.39 -9.17
CA ASN A 17 10.94 -3.62 -9.97
C ASN A 17 12.33 -3.86 -10.57
N GLN A 18 13.00 -2.81 -11.02
CA GLN A 18 14.36 -2.92 -11.56
C GLN A 18 15.36 -3.40 -10.51
N ASN A 19 15.06 -3.15 -9.25
CA ASN A 19 15.89 -3.60 -8.13
C ASN A 19 15.37 -4.91 -7.51
N HIS A 20 14.49 -5.60 -8.22
CA HIS A 20 13.93 -6.91 -7.84
C HIS A 20 12.97 -6.86 -6.65
N TYR A 21 12.31 -5.74 -6.46
CA TYR A 21 11.25 -5.60 -5.45
C TYR A 21 9.90 -5.47 -6.13
N ASN A 22 8.87 -6.02 -5.46
CA ASN A 22 7.49 -5.87 -5.91
C ASN A 22 6.90 -4.58 -5.32
N ALA A 23 5.98 -3.97 -6.04
CA ALA A 23 5.30 -2.77 -5.56
C ALA A 23 3.90 -2.68 -6.15
N TYR A 24 2.99 -2.12 -5.36
CA TYR A 24 1.57 -2.00 -5.73
C TYR A 24 1.04 -0.66 -5.28
N VAL A 25 0.09 -0.12 -6.06
CA VAL A 25 -0.78 0.95 -5.59
C VAL A 25 -1.85 0.31 -4.72
N VAL A 26 -2.16 0.89 -3.57
CA VAL A 26 -3.09 0.28 -2.61
C VAL A 26 -4.11 1.29 -2.09
N GLY A 27 -5.15 0.75 -1.48
CA GLY A 27 -6.07 1.50 -0.65
C GLY A 27 -7.04 2.39 -1.40
N GLY A 28 -7.26 3.59 -0.85
CA GLY A 28 -8.27 4.51 -1.34
C GLY A 28 -8.12 4.94 -2.79
N ALA A 29 -6.90 4.96 -3.31
CA ALA A 29 -6.67 5.32 -4.71
C ALA A 29 -7.34 4.31 -5.64
N ILE A 30 -7.22 3.02 -5.34
CA ILE A 30 -7.83 1.97 -6.17
C ILE A 30 -9.35 2.02 -6.05
N ARG A 31 -9.86 2.18 -4.82
CA ARG A 31 -11.30 2.33 -4.60
C ARG A 31 -11.85 3.51 -5.40
N ASN A 32 -11.20 4.67 -5.34
CA ASN A 32 -11.64 5.86 -6.05
C ASN A 32 -11.57 5.66 -7.56
N ALA A 33 -10.52 5.00 -8.06
CA ALA A 33 -10.41 4.68 -9.48
C ALA A 33 -11.60 3.85 -9.97
N LEU A 34 -11.99 2.85 -9.19
CA LEU A 34 -13.11 1.99 -9.54
C LEU A 34 -14.45 2.72 -9.48
N LEU A 35 -14.56 3.73 -8.63
CA LEU A 35 -15.78 4.54 -8.51
C LEU A 35 -15.81 5.72 -9.49
N GLY A 36 -14.75 5.93 -10.26
CA GLY A 36 -14.65 7.09 -11.15
C GLY A 36 -14.48 8.40 -10.41
N LEU A 37 -14.00 8.35 -9.16
CA LEU A 37 -13.76 9.52 -8.33
C LEU A 37 -12.34 10.04 -8.49
N PRO A 38 -12.11 11.33 -8.22
CA PRO A 38 -10.75 11.89 -8.27
C PRO A 38 -9.83 11.20 -7.27
N ILE A 39 -8.56 11.08 -7.65
CA ILE A 39 -7.52 10.52 -6.79
C ILE A 39 -6.54 11.63 -6.47
N HIS A 40 -6.42 11.98 -5.18
CA HIS A 40 -5.53 13.05 -4.74
C HIS A 40 -4.20 12.52 -4.24
N ASP A 41 -4.22 11.35 -3.59
CA ASP A 41 -3.04 10.74 -3.00
C ASP A 41 -2.90 9.30 -3.45
N TYR A 42 -1.67 8.90 -3.75
CA TYR A 42 -1.35 7.52 -4.07
C TYR A 42 -0.44 6.95 -2.99
N ASP A 43 -0.84 5.83 -2.43
CA ASP A 43 -0.01 5.07 -1.50
C ASP A 43 0.50 3.83 -2.19
N LEU A 44 1.78 3.55 -2.00
CA LEU A 44 2.40 2.34 -2.53
C LEU A 44 2.77 1.42 -1.38
N THR A 45 2.77 0.13 -1.66
CA THR A 45 3.29 -0.88 -0.74
C THR A 45 4.27 -1.77 -1.49
N THR A 46 5.30 -2.26 -0.78
CA THR A 46 6.41 -2.98 -1.40
C THR A 46 7.00 -4.00 -0.43
N ASP A 47 7.67 -5.02 -0.97
CA ASP A 47 8.43 -5.96 -0.14
C ASP A 47 9.84 -5.43 0.20
N ALA A 48 10.25 -4.29 -0.37
CA ALA A 48 11.50 -3.65 0.02
C ALA A 48 11.39 -3.12 1.45
N THR A 49 12.42 -3.36 2.27
CA THR A 49 12.49 -2.79 3.62
C THR A 49 12.76 -1.29 3.55
N PRO A 50 12.55 -0.55 4.64
CA PRO A 50 12.88 0.88 4.64
C PRO A 50 14.32 1.17 4.24
N ASP A 51 15.29 0.39 4.74
CA ASP A 51 16.70 0.58 4.38
C ASP A 51 16.93 0.32 2.89
N GLU A 52 16.27 -0.70 2.34
CA GLU A 52 16.35 -0.99 0.92
C GLU A 52 15.74 0.13 0.08
N MET A 53 14.62 0.69 0.54
CA MET A 53 14.01 1.83 -0.14
C MET A 53 14.92 3.06 -0.15
N LEU A 54 15.63 3.30 0.95
CA LEU A 54 16.58 4.42 1.01
C LEU A 54 17.67 4.28 -0.05
N GLN A 55 18.09 3.06 -0.36
CA GLN A 55 19.07 2.80 -1.41
C GLN A 55 18.46 2.93 -2.80
N VAL A 56 17.29 2.35 -3.02
CA VAL A 56 16.60 2.39 -4.32
C VAL A 56 16.33 3.83 -4.74
N PHE A 57 15.89 4.66 -3.81
CA PHE A 57 15.50 6.04 -4.08
C PHE A 57 16.57 7.06 -3.67
N SER A 58 17.84 6.66 -3.65
CA SER A 58 18.94 7.52 -3.19
C SER A 58 19.09 8.80 -4.01
N SER A 59 18.64 8.82 -5.27
CA SER A 59 18.66 10.01 -6.12
C SER A 59 17.45 10.91 -5.94
N TYR A 60 16.47 10.50 -5.14
CA TYR A 60 15.26 11.25 -4.87
C TYR A 60 15.35 11.98 -3.54
N ARG A 61 14.54 13.02 -3.39
CA ARG A 61 14.39 13.66 -2.09
C ARG A 61 13.46 12.80 -1.25
N LEU A 62 13.93 12.43 -0.05
CA LEU A 62 13.25 11.48 0.84
C LEU A 62 12.93 12.12 2.17
N PHE A 63 11.81 11.72 2.76
CA PHE A 63 11.41 12.10 4.10
C PHE A 63 11.23 10.83 4.94
N LYS A 64 11.86 10.80 6.10
CA LYS A 64 11.92 9.60 6.96
C LYS A 64 10.98 9.69 8.15
N THR A 65 10.00 10.60 8.15
CA THR A 65 9.12 10.81 9.30
C THR A 65 8.34 9.57 9.70
N GLY A 66 8.03 8.69 8.74
CA GLY A 66 7.30 7.45 9.01
C GLY A 66 8.16 6.19 9.06
N ILE A 67 9.49 6.34 9.12
CA ILE A 67 10.40 5.19 8.96
C ILE A 67 10.21 4.14 10.05
N GLN A 68 9.85 4.54 11.25
CA GLN A 68 9.60 3.62 12.36
C GLN A 68 8.37 2.75 12.13
N HIS A 69 7.49 3.16 11.23
CA HIS A 69 6.31 2.39 10.82
C HIS A 69 6.50 1.69 9.49
N GLY A 70 7.70 1.76 8.92
CA GLY A 70 8.01 1.14 7.64
C GLY A 70 7.68 2.00 6.44
N THR A 71 7.39 3.30 6.63
CA THR A 71 7.00 4.20 5.56
C THR A 71 8.10 5.20 5.23
N ILE A 72 8.40 5.32 3.94
CA ILE A 72 9.29 6.35 3.41
C ILE A 72 8.46 7.23 2.47
N THR A 73 8.60 8.54 2.58
CA THR A 73 7.97 9.46 1.64
C THR A 73 8.99 9.86 0.59
N VAL A 74 8.64 9.63 -0.67
CA VAL A 74 9.50 9.96 -1.82
C VAL A 74 8.86 11.13 -2.57
N LEU A 75 9.65 12.17 -2.84
CA LEU A 75 9.17 13.28 -3.63
C LEU A 75 9.38 12.96 -5.12
N SER A 76 8.30 12.73 -5.85
CA SER A 76 8.34 12.37 -7.26
C SER A 76 7.60 13.44 -8.07
N ASP A 77 8.30 14.09 -8.98
CA ASP A 77 7.75 15.17 -9.81
C ASP A 77 7.04 16.23 -8.95
N GLY A 78 7.66 16.58 -7.83
CA GLY A 78 7.11 17.57 -6.91
C GLY A 78 5.96 17.07 -6.02
N GLN A 79 5.60 15.79 -6.12
CA GLN A 79 4.50 15.20 -5.36
C GLN A 79 5.02 14.23 -4.31
N PRO A 80 4.57 14.34 -3.05
CA PRO A 80 4.96 13.36 -2.04
C PRO A 80 4.20 12.06 -2.24
N VAL A 81 4.92 10.95 -2.22
CA VAL A 81 4.35 9.61 -2.35
C VAL A 81 4.81 8.78 -1.18
N GLU A 82 3.88 8.23 -0.42
CA GLU A 82 4.20 7.36 0.70
C GLU A 82 4.33 5.92 0.20
N ILE A 83 5.45 5.30 0.54
CA ILE A 83 5.73 3.89 0.20
C ILE A 83 6.00 3.16 1.49
N THR A 84 5.22 2.12 1.76
CA THR A 84 5.29 1.37 3.01
C THR A 84 5.68 -0.07 2.73
N THR A 85 6.60 -0.60 3.52
CA THR A 85 6.95 -2.03 3.47
C THR A 85 5.75 -2.87 3.91
N PHE A 86 5.53 -4.02 3.25
CA PHE A 86 4.48 -4.95 3.66
C PHE A 86 4.58 -5.23 5.16
N ARG A 87 3.44 -5.16 5.85
CA ARG A 87 3.37 -5.39 7.28
C ARG A 87 2.48 -6.58 7.58
N SER A 88 2.73 -7.21 8.72
CA SER A 88 2.00 -8.37 9.21
C SER A 88 1.24 -8.00 10.47
N GLU A 89 0.13 -8.71 10.75
CA GLU A 89 -0.69 -8.49 11.95
C GLU A 89 -0.03 -9.00 13.23
N ASN A 90 1.07 -9.72 13.12
CA ASN A 90 1.76 -10.26 14.29
C ASN A 90 2.20 -9.20 15.29
N THR A 91 2.26 -7.94 14.85
CA THR A 91 2.57 -6.81 15.71
C THR A 91 1.52 -6.58 16.80
N TYR A 92 0.33 -7.15 16.65
CA TYR A 92 -0.79 -6.89 17.55
C TYR A 92 -0.89 -7.89 18.71
N GLU A 93 0.04 -8.80 18.84
CA GLU A 93 0.10 -9.70 19.97
C GLU A 93 0.30 -8.93 21.28
N ASP A 94 0.95 -7.78 21.19
CA ASP A 94 1.16 -6.89 22.33
C ASP A 94 0.57 -5.52 22.00
N HIS A 95 -0.67 -5.31 22.38
CA HIS A 95 -1.36 -4.03 22.21
C HIS A 95 -0.74 -2.89 22.99
N ARG A 96 0.18 -3.18 23.91
CA ARG A 96 0.86 -2.18 24.73
C ARG A 96 2.04 -1.55 24.02
N HIS A 97 2.47 -2.15 22.90
CA HIS A 97 3.64 -1.68 22.17
C HIS A 97 3.29 -1.45 20.69
N PRO A 98 2.39 -0.48 20.41
CA PRO A 98 1.97 -0.22 19.03
C PRO A 98 3.10 0.28 18.12
N SER A 99 4.25 0.60 18.69
CA SER A 99 5.42 1.03 17.93
C SER A 99 6.17 -0.13 17.29
N THR A 100 5.86 -1.38 17.68
CA THR A 100 6.51 -2.55 17.10
C THR A 100 5.86 -2.90 15.78
N VAL A 101 6.64 -2.90 14.71
CA VAL A 101 6.17 -3.22 13.37
C VAL A 101 6.88 -4.48 12.88
N SER A 102 6.10 -5.48 12.45
CA SER A 102 6.64 -6.68 11.80
C SER A 102 6.45 -6.54 10.30
N PHE A 103 7.52 -6.73 9.55
CA PHE A 103 7.47 -6.68 8.10
C PHE A 103 7.19 -8.07 7.53
N SER A 104 6.57 -8.10 6.36
CA SER A 104 6.25 -9.31 5.64
C SER A 104 6.77 -9.19 4.21
N SER A 105 7.01 -10.32 3.55
CA SER A 105 7.30 -10.35 2.12
C SER A 105 6.04 -10.67 1.30
N ASN A 106 4.87 -10.74 1.95
CA ASN A 106 3.63 -11.24 1.37
C ASN A 106 2.59 -10.13 1.31
N ILE A 107 2.15 -9.80 0.08
CA ILE A 107 1.14 -8.75 -0.14
C ILE A 107 -0.22 -9.11 0.47
N GLU A 108 -0.58 -10.39 0.50
CA GLU A 108 -1.85 -10.81 1.09
C GLU A 108 -1.88 -10.49 2.59
N GLU A 109 -0.78 -10.71 3.30
CA GLU A 109 -0.69 -10.34 4.71
C GLU A 109 -0.83 -8.83 4.92
N ASP A 110 -0.24 -8.04 4.02
CA ASP A 110 -0.36 -6.58 4.09
C ASP A 110 -1.81 -6.15 3.89
N CYS A 111 -2.52 -6.77 2.97
CA CYS A 111 -3.92 -6.47 2.73
C CYS A 111 -4.80 -6.92 3.90
N LYS A 112 -4.48 -8.05 4.51
CA LYS A 112 -5.27 -8.63 5.60
C LYS A 112 -5.33 -7.74 6.84
N ARG A 113 -4.30 -6.94 7.08
CA ARG A 113 -4.26 -6.04 8.25
C ARG A 113 -5.06 -4.75 8.06
N ARG A 114 -5.59 -4.51 6.86
CA ARG A 114 -6.34 -3.29 6.59
C ARG A 114 -7.73 -3.36 7.19
N ASP A 115 -8.40 -2.21 7.30
CA ASP A 115 -9.69 -2.11 8.00
C ASP A 115 -10.85 -2.73 7.20
N PHE A 116 -11.06 -2.24 5.99
CA PHE A 116 -12.22 -2.64 5.18
C PHE A 116 -11.79 -3.31 3.89
N THR A 117 -12.64 -4.22 3.38
CA THR A 117 -12.38 -4.93 2.13
C THR A 117 -12.18 -3.97 0.95
N ILE A 118 -12.94 -2.88 0.91
CA ILE A 118 -12.86 -1.90 -0.17
C ILE A 118 -11.56 -1.09 -0.15
N ASN A 119 -10.83 -1.12 0.96
CA ASN A 119 -9.53 -0.47 1.11
C ASN A 119 -8.37 -1.45 1.02
N ALA A 120 -8.65 -2.73 0.79
CA ALA A 120 -7.64 -3.78 0.68
C ALA A 120 -7.43 -4.23 -0.76
N LEU A 121 -7.65 -3.32 -1.70
CA LEU A 121 -7.45 -3.54 -3.12
C LEU A 121 -6.05 -3.06 -3.51
N CYS A 122 -5.38 -3.84 -4.36
CA CYS A 122 -4.03 -3.54 -4.82
C CYS A 122 -3.98 -3.58 -6.34
N TYR A 123 -3.07 -2.83 -6.92
CA TYR A 123 -2.90 -2.82 -8.37
C TYR A 123 -1.45 -2.55 -8.74
N ASN A 124 -0.94 -3.31 -9.71
CA ASN A 124 0.20 -2.90 -10.49
C ASN A 124 -0.03 -3.34 -11.94
N LYS A 125 0.76 -2.78 -12.83
CA LYS A 125 0.59 -3.00 -14.27
C LYS A 125 0.82 -4.45 -14.67
N SER A 126 1.74 -5.12 -13.98
CA SER A 126 2.12 -6.51 -14.30
C SER A 126 1.07 -7.53 -13.89
N GLU A 127 0.52 -7.36 -12.67
CA GLU A 127 -0.39 -8.36 -12.10
C GLU A 127 -1.85 -7.96 -12.20
N GLY A 128 -2.13 -6.68 -12.51
CA GLY A 128 -3.49 -6.18 -12.57
C GLY A 128 -4.09 -5.91 -11.20
N LEU A 129 -5.41 -5.90 -11.14
CA LEU A 129 -6.17 -5.64 -9.93
C LEU A 129 -6.21 -6.91 -9.06
N ILE A 130 -5.83 -6.74 -7.79
CA ILE A 130 -5.78 -7.84 -6.83
C ILE A 130 -6.79 -7.59 -5.72
N ASP A 131 -7.64 -8.56 -5.46
CA ASP A 131 -8.73 -8.47 -4.49
C ASP A 131 -8.85 -9.77 -3.70
N PHE A 132 -8.15 -9.85 -2.57
CA PHE A 132 -8.15 -11.06 -1.74
C PHE A 132 -9.43 -11.26 -0.92
N PHE A 133 -10.15 -10.18 -0.62
CA PHE A 133 -11.21 -10.21 0.39
C PHE A 133 -12.59 -9.79 -0.13
N GLY A 134 -12.75 -9.71 -1.46
CA GLY A 134 -14.04 -9.40 -2.05
C GLY A 134 -14.41 -7.92 -2.02
N GLY A 135 -13.42 -7.03 -2.00
CA GLY A 135 -13.68 -5.59 -1.95
C GLY A 135 -14.38 -5.04 -3.17
N ILE A 136 -14.12 -5.61 -4.35
CA ILE A 136 -14.79 -5.14 -5.59
C ILE A 136 -16.30 -5.39 -5.50
N GLU A 137 -16.69 -6.59 -5.08
CA GLU A 137 -18.10 -6.93 -4.93
C GLU A 137 -18.76 -6.07 -3.85
N ASP A 138 -18.09 -5.89 -2.72
CA ASP A 138 -18.61 -5.04 -1.64
C ASP A 138 -18.79 -3.61 -2.13
N LEU A 139 -17.85 -3.11 -2.93
CA LEU A 139 -17.92 -1.77 -3.50
C LEU A 139 -19.13 -1.63 -4.44
N GLN A 140 -19.37 -2.64 -5.29
CA GLN A 140 -20.51 -2.65 -6.22
C GLN A 140 -21.83 -2.64 -5.49
N HIS A 141 -21.92 -3.33 -4.35
CA HIS A 141 -23.12 -3.42 -3.54
C HIS A 141 -23.21 -2.36 -2.45
N LYS A 142 -22.26 -1.43 -2.41
CA LYS A 142 -22.18 -0.33 -1.43
C LYS A 142 -22.15 -0.85 0.00
N ILE A 143 -21.38 -1.93 0.21
CA ILE A 143 -21.20 -2.57 1.51
C ILE A 143 -19.85 -2.17 2.09
N ILE A 144 -19.84 -1.78 3.37
CA ILE A 144 -18.60 -1.57 4.14
C ILE A 144 -18.46 -2.77 5.06
N ARG A 145 -17.46 -3.61 4.78
CA ARG A 145 -17.23 -4.84 5.52
C ARG A 145 -15.82 -4.83 6.09
N CYS A 146 -15.71 -5.11 7.40
CA CYS A 146 -14.42 -5.21 8.06
C CYS A 146 -13.72 -6.50 7.70
N ILE A 147 -12.39 -6.44 7.61
CA ILE A 147 -11.56 -7.62 7.45
C ILE A 147 -11.25 -8.12 8.86
N GLY A 148 -11.61 -9.39 9.14
CA GLY A 148 -11.41 -9.96 10.47
C GLY A 148 -12.44 -9.44 11.46
N ASN A 149 -11.99 -9.16 12.70
CA ASN A 149 -12.88 -8.75 13.78
C ASN A 149 -13.07 -7.23 13.77
N ALA A 150 -14.33 -6.78 13.63
CA ALA A 150 -14.67 -5.35 13.60
C ALA A 150 -14.20 -4.61 14.86
N ASN A 151 -14.25 -5.27 16.02
CA ASN A 151 -13.82 -4.65 17.28
C ASN A 151 -12.32 -4.35 17.30
N GLU A 152 -11.55 -5.04 16.51
CA GLU A 152 -10.11 -4.83 16.42
C GLU A 152 -9.72 -3.79 15.38
N ARG A 153 -10.62 -3.49 14.43
CA ARG A 153 -10.33 -2.61 13.29
C ARG A 153 -10.86 -1.19 13.45
N ILE A 154 -11.77 -1.00 14.38
CA ILE A 154 -12.43 0.31 14.55
C ILE A 154 -11.91 1.03 15.80
#